data_b641f5fcabac0e8c98a8b7b9c56e3592
#
_entry.id   b641f5fcabac0e8c98a8b7b9c56e3592
#
_cell.length_a   1.000
_cell.length_b   1.000
_cell.length_c   1.000
_cell.angle_alpha   90.00
_cell.angle_beta   90.00
_cell.angle_gamma   90.00
#
_symmetry.space_group_name_H-M   'P 1'
#
loop_
_entity.id
_entity.type
_entity.pdbx_description
1 polymer ?
#
loop_
_entity_poly.entity_id
_entity_poly.type
_entity_poly.pdbx_seq_one_letter_code
_entity_poly.pdbx_strand_id
1 'polypeptide(L)'
;MAAWIQLAKSAHSGTARLLLDDPPEDNPAADGQAPVQVAEQLVREIDASRQEIWLVSAYLIPTPEIEAAIQRAEERGVEVRILTNSINSNNHITAHSAYRKHIRNLLEIGADLYEVRFDARDRDLYIEAPVEDKSLCLHAKVLLFDDNRVFIGSANLDPRSM
;
A
#
# COMPACT_ATOMS: atom_id res chain seq x y z
N MET A 1 27.63 16.95 0.66
CA MET A 1 27.67 16.91 -0.82
C MET A 1 28.23 15.60 -1.37
N ALA A 2 29.35 15.06 -0.86
CA ALA A 2 29.93 13.80 -1.34
C ALA A 2 29.00 12.56 -1.26
N ALA A 3 28.21 12.40 -0.19
CA ALA A 3 27.28 11.29 -0.03
C ALA A 3 26.19 11.25 -1.11
N TRP A 4 25.63 12.38 -1.48
CA TRP A 4 24.60 12.48 -2.54
C TRP A 4 25.15 12.15 -3.92
N ILE A 5 26.41 12.55 -4.20
CA ILE A 5 27.09 12.21 -5.45
C ILE A 5 27.31 10.69 -5.55
N GLN A 6 27.70 10.06 -4.44
CA GLN A 6 27.89 8.61 -4.39
C GLN A 6 26.57 7.86 -4.56
N LEU A 7 25.49 8.33 -3.90
CA LEU A 7 24.15 7.78 -4.07
C LEU A 7 23.65 7.91 -5.51
N ALA A 8 23.86 9.08 -6.14
CA ALA A 8 23.48 9.29 -7.54
C ALA A 8 24.21 8.36 -8.52
N LYS A 9 25.46 7.97 -8.21
CA LYS A 9 26.22 7.01 -9.03
C LYS A 9 25.70 5.59 -8.94
N SER A 10 25.03 5.22 -7.85
CA SER A 10 24.39 3.92 -7.67
C SER A 10 22.90 3.92 -8.07
N ALA A 11 22.39 5.05 -8.53
CA ALA A 11 20.99 5.16 -8.96
C ALA A 11 20.73 4.37 -10.26
N HIS A 12 19.58 3.72 -10.30
CA HIS A 12 19.10 3.05 -11.49
C HIS A 12 18.08 3.95 -12.21
N SER A 13 18.07 3.90 -13.53
CA SER A 13 17.05 4.58 -14.33
C SER A 13 15.81 3.70 -14.45
N GLY A 14 14.64 4.33 -14.43
CA GLY A 14 13.37 3.65 -14.61
C GLY A 14 12.35 4.55 -15.29
N THR A 15 11.23 3.98 -15.72
CA THR A 15 10.08 4.74 -16.22
C THR A 15 9.18 5.10 -15.04
N ALA A 16 8.75 6.35 -14.95
CA ALA A 16 7.78 6.81 -13.96
C ALA A 16 6.50 7.27 -14.65
N ARG A 17 5.35 6.97 -14.05
CA ARG A 17 4.03 7.45 -14.47
C ARG A 17 3.33 8.08 -13.27
N LEU A 18 2.78 9.27 -13.45
CA LEU A 18 1.92 9.91 -12.45
C LEU A 18 0.49 9.39 -12.61
N LEU A 19 -0.12 9.01 -11.50
CA LEU A 19 -1.53 8.63 -11.40
C LEU A 19 -2.23 9.67 -10.53
N LEU A 20 -3.35 10.17 -11.01
CA LEU A 20 -4.18 11.16 -10.33
C LEU A 20 -5.64 10.70 -10.43
N ASP A 21 -6.38 10.87 -9.35
CA ASP A 21 -7.84 10.78 -9.37
C ASP A 21 -8.40 12.15 -9.69
N ASP A 22 -9.36 12.21 -10.59
CA ASP A 22 -10.12 13.43 -10.81
C ASP A 22 -11.25 13.57 -9.77
N PRO A 23 -11.48 14.76 -9.25
CA PRO A 23 -12.63 15.00 -8.38
C PRO A 23 -13.93 14.60 -9.09
N PRO A 24 -14.89 13.98 -8.39
CA PRO A 24 -16.15 13.51 -8.99
C PRO A 24 -16.97 14.63 -9.66
N GLU A 25 -16.78 15.88 -9.24
CA GLU A 25 -17.52 17.04 -9.70
C GLU A 25 -16.96 17.68 -10.99
N ASP A 26 -15.71 17.39 -11.34
CA ASP A 26 -15.00 18.01 -12.46
C ASP A 26 -14.92 17.15 -13.73
N ASN A 27 -15.67 16.02 -13.76
CA ASN A 27 -15.57 15.11 -14.88
C ASN A 27 -16.78 15.15 -15.85
N PRO A 28 -16.85 16.15 -16.76
CA PRO A 28 -17.40 15.87 -18.06
C PRO A 28 -16.29 15.18 -18.85
N ALA A 29 -16.41 13.87 -19.09
CA ALA A 29 -15.61 13.20 -20.11
C ALA A 29 -15.71 13.99 -21.42
N ALA A 30 -14.77 14.93 -21.63
CA ALA A 30 -14.77 15.80 -22.80
C ALA A 30 -14.59 14.99 -24.10
N ASP A 31 -14.15 13.75 -23.99
CA ASP A 31 -13.80 12.84 -25.10
C ASP A 31 -14.32 11.40 -24.90
N GLY A 32 -15.22 11.16 -23.94
CA GLY A 32 -15.82 9.84 -23.72
C GLY A 32 -14.90 8.80 -23.05
N GLN A 33 -13.70 9.19 -22.62
CA GLN A 33 -12.82 8.37 -21.79
C GLN A 33 -12.67 8.99 -20.40
N ALA A 34 -13.34 8.36 -19.43
CA ALA A 34 -13.07 8.69 -18.03
C ALA A 34 -11.60 8.40 -17.70
N PRO A 35 -10.90 9.27 -16.95
CA PRO A 35 -9.57 8.97 -16.48
C PRO A 35 -9.57 7.67 -15.66
N VAL A 36 -8.51 6.89 -15.79
CA VAL A 36 -8.35 5.66 -15.01
C VAL A 36 -8.05 6.06 -13.57
N GLN A 37 -8.98 5.79 -12.68
CA GLN A 37 -8.83 6.07 -11.26
C GLN A 37 -7.68 5.24 -10.66
N VAL A 38 -7.07 5.74 -9.59
CA VAL A 38 -5.96 5.06 -8.90
C VAL A 38 -6.36 3.65 -8.48
N ALA A 39 -7.56 3.47 -7.94
CA ALA A 39 -8.09 2.16 -7.53
C ALA A 39 -8.13 1.16 -8.70
N GLU A 40 -8.64 1.57 -9.86
CA GLU A 40 -8.67 0.71 -11.06
C GLU A 40 -7.27 0.34 -11.54
N GLN A 41 -6.33 1.29 -11.48
CA GLN A 41 -4.96 1.02 -11.86
C GLN A 41 -4.31 0.02 -10.91
N LEU A 42 -4.56 0.13 -9.59
CA LEU A 42 -4.06 -0.83 -8.61
C LEU A 42 -4.61 -2.24 -8.85
N VAL A 43 -5.90 -2.37 -9.15
CA VAL A 43 -6.51 -3.66 -9.55
C VAL A 43 -5.77 -4.24 -10.77
N ARG A 44 -5.49 -3.42 -11.80
CA ARG A 44 -4.75 -3.86 -12.99
C ARG A 44 -3.32 -4.32 -12.66
N GLU A 45 -2.62 -3.62 -11.76
CA GLU A 45 -1.27 -4.01 -11.33
C GLU A 45 -1.27 -5.32 -10.53
N ILE A 46 -2.26 -5.52 -9.64
CA ILE A 46 -2.47 -6.78 -8.92
C ILE A 46 -2.75 -7.92 -9.91
N ASP A 47 -3.67 -7.70 -10.86
CA ASP A 47 -4.03 -8.71 -11.87
C ASP A 47 -2.87 -9.05 -12.83
N ALA A 48 -1.96 -8.09 -13.06
CA ALA A 48 -0.79 -8.28 -13.93
C ALA A 48 0.38 -8.99 -13.23
N SER A 49 0.39 -9.05 -11.90
CA SER A 49 1.47 -9.67 -11.13
C SER A 49 1.54 -11.19 -11.30
N ARG A 50 2.75 -11.73 -11.22
CA ARG A 50 3.08 -13.13 -11.54
C ARG A 50 3.79 -13.89 -10.44
N GLN A 51 4.43 -13.21 -9.48
CA GLN A 51 5.27 -13.84 -8.46
C GLN A 51 4.84 -13.40 -7.07
N GLU A 52 4.97 -12.10 -6.75
CA GLU A 52 4.67 -11.60 -5.43
C GLU A 52 4.10 -10.18 -5.48
N ILE A 53 3.34 -9.85 -4.45
CA ILE A 53 2.78 -8.53 -4.22
C ILE A 53 3.00 -8.16 -2.76
N TRP A 54 3.54 -6.95 -2.51
CA TRP A 54 3.59 -6.33 -1.21
C TRP A 54 2.67 -5.12 -1.15
N LEU A 55 1.70 -5.15 -0.26
CA LEU A 55 0.78 -4.04 -0.02
C LEU A 55 1.10 -3.42 1.34
N VAL A 56 1.78 -2.28 1.35
CA VAL A 56 2.15 -1.55 2.57
C VAL A 56 1.27 -0.31 2.68
N SER A 57 0.35 -0.31 3.63
CA SER A 57 -0.62 0.78 3.82
C SER A 57 -0.88 1.06 5.29
N ALA A 58 -0.85 2.34 5.66
CA ALA A 58 -1.14 2.78 7.03
C ALA A 58 -2.56 2.39 7.47
N TYR A 59 -3.54 2.47 6.56
CA TYR A 59 -4.92 2.04 6.77
C TYR A 59 -5.30 1.04 5.69
N LEU A 60 -5.80 -0.12 6.13
CA LEU A 60 -6.20 -1.22 5.27
C LEU A 60 -7.70 -1.49 5.43
N ILE A 61 -8.47 -1.00 4.51
CA ILE A 61 -9.92 -1.22 4.39
C ILE A 61 -10.19 -1.43 2.90
N PRO A 62 -9.76 -2.57 2.33
CA PRO A 62 -9.81 -2.75 0.89
C PRO A 62 -11.26 -2.71 0.38
N THR A 63 -11.43 -2.14 -0.80
CA THR A 63 -12.72 -2.21 -1.51
C THR A 63 -12.99 -3.64 -2.00
N PRO A 64 -14.25 -3.98 -2.31
CA PRO A 64 -14.56 -5.31 -2.85
C PRO A 64 -13.76 -5.66 -4.10
N GLU A 65 -13.45 -4.67 -4.95
CA GLU A 65 -12.67 -4.85 -6.18
C GLU A 65 -11.21 -5.20 -5.87
N ILE A 66 -10.62 -4.55 -4.86
CA ILE A 66 -9.25 -4.85 -4.40
C ILE A 66 -9.21 -6.24 -3.74
N GLU A 67 -10.17 -6.59 -2.88
CA GLU A 67 -10.24 -7.95 -2.29
C GLU A 67 -10.38 -9.02 -3.38
N ALA A 68 -11.25 -8.80 -4.37
CA ALA A 68 -11.39 -9.72 -5.49
C ALA A 68 -10.12 -9.84 -6.33
N ALA A 69 -9.38 -8.75 -6.52
CA ALA A 69 -8.10 -8.78 -7.22
C ALA A 69 -7.03 -9.56 -6.44
N ILE A 70 -6.96 -9.38 -5.10
CA ILE A 70 -6.10 -10.16 -4.21
C ILE A 70 -6.44 -11.65 -4.32
N GLN A 71 -7.73 -12.00 -4.24
CA GLN A 71 -8.18 -13.38 -4.39
C GLN A 71 -7.71 -13.99 -5.71
N ARG A 72 -7.92 -13.29 -6.83
CA ARG A 72 -7.45 -13.78 -8.15
C ARG A 72 -5.94 -13.92 -8.22
N ALA A 73 -5.17 -13.08 -7.52
CA ALA A 73 -3.73 -13.19 -7.45
C ALA A 73 -3.32 -14.47 -6.72
N GLU A 74 -3.87 -14.74 -5.54
CA GLU A 74 -3.64 -15.97 -4.77
C GLU A 74 -4.07 -17.23 -5.54
N GLU A 75 -5.22 -17.22 -6.21
CA GLU A 75 -5.70 -18.31 -7.07
C GLU A 75 -4.74 -18.62 -8.24
N ARG A 76 -3.94 -17.63 -8.68
CA ARG A 76 -2.88 -17.81 -9.69
C ARG A 76 -1.54 -18.26 -9.10
N GLY A 77 -1.44 -18.37 -7.76
CA GLY A 77 -0.20 -18.71 -7.05
C GLY A 77 0.76 -17.53 -6.87
N VAL A 78 0.24 -16.31 -6.94
CA VAL A 78 1.01 -15.09 -6.61
C VAL A 78 0.96 -14.89 -5.10
N GLU A 79 2.10 -14.78 -4.44
CA GLU A 79 2.18 -14.53 -3.00
C GLU A 79 1.78 -13.09 -2.67
N VAL A 80 0.70 -12.90 -1.90
CA VAL A 80 0.27 -11.56 -1.48
C VAL A 80 0.59 -11.34 -0.01
N ARG A 81 1.46 -10.36 0.25
CA ARG A 81 1.88 -9.95 1.59
C ARG A 81 1.39 -8.53 1.89
N ILE A 82 0.74 -8.37 3.03
CA ILE A 82 0.13 -7.09 3.42
C ILE A 82 0.69 -6.65 4.77
N LEU A 83 1.25 -5.44 4.82
CA LEU A 83 1.73 -4.82 6.04
C LEU A 83 0.89 -3.59 6.37
N THR A 84 0.33 -3.56 7.57
CA THR A 84 -0.46 -2.44 8.07
C THR A 84 -0.19 -2.16 9.55
N ASN A 85 -0.85 -1.16 10.13
CA ASN A 85 -0.76 -0.87 11.54
C ASN A 85 -1.55 -1.87 12.38
N SER A 86 -0.97 -2.29 13.50
CA SER A 86 -1.70 -2.96 14.58
C SER A 86 -2.60 -1.97 15.33
N ILE A 87 -3.40 -2.47 16.26
CA ILE A 87 -4.23 -1.61 17.11
C ILE A 87 -3.40 -0.59 17.91
N ASN A 88 -2.21 -0.97 18.35
CA ASN A 88 -1.36 -0.14 19.19
C ASN A 88 -0.42 0.78 18.38
N SER A 89 -0.18 0.49 17.12
CA SER A 89 0.58 1.35 16.20
C SER A 89 -0.31 2.25 15.35
N ASN A 90 -1.62 2.18 15.52
CA ASN A 90 -2.58 2.95 14.74
C ASN A 90 -3.00 4.23 15.50
N ASN A 91 -2.91 5.38 14.84
CA ASN A 91 -3.35 6.65 15.39
C ASN A 91 -4.87 6.91 15.23
N HIS A 92 -5.59 6.01 14.53
CA HIS A 92 -7.03 6.08 14.30
C HIS A 92 -7.73 4.75 14.63
N ILE A 93 -8.28 4.65 15.83
CA ILE A 93 -8.99 3.46 16.33
C ILE A 93 -10.17 3.05 15.41
N THR A 94 -10.85 4.03 14.81
CA THR A 94 -11.95 3.77 13.87
C THR A 94 -11.47 3.07 12.60
N ALA A 95 -10.30 3.43 12.07
CA ALA A 95 -9.70 2.76 10.93
C ALA A 95 -9.34 1.31 11.25
N HIS A 96 -8.76 1.06 12.45
CA HIS A 96 -8.48 -0.30 12.90
C HIS A 96 -9.76 -1.13 13.08
N SER A 97 -10.83 -0.54 13.63
CA SER A 97 -12.12 -1.22 13.78
C SER A 97 -12.75 -1.61 12.43
N ALA A 98 -12.56 -0.79 11.40
CA ALA A 98 -12.99 -1.12 10.05
C ALA A 98 -12.12 -2.24 9.45
N TYR A 99 -10.79 -2.14 9.55
CA TYR A 99 -9.84 -3.16 9.11
C TYR A 99 -10.15 -4.55 9.67
N ARG A 100 -10.48 -4.66 10.96
CA ARG A 100 -10.81 -5.94 11.61
C ARG A 100 -11.90 -6.75 10.89
N LYS A 101 -12.78 -6.11 10.14
CA LYS A 101 -13.84 -6.78 9.38
C LYS A 101 -13.29 -7.53 8.16
N HIS A 102 -12.13 -7.12 7.66
CA HIS A 102 -11.50 -7.66 6.46
C HIS A 102 -10.45 -8.75 6.77
N ILE A 103 -9.90 -8.78 8.02
CA ILE A 103 -8.83 -9.70 8.41
C ILE A 103 -9.17 -11.15 8.05
N ARG A 104 -10.35 -11.61 8.48
CA ARG A 104 -10.76 -13.00 8.26
C ARG A 104 -10.79 -13.35 6.78
N ASN A 105 -11.44 -12.50 5.98
CA ASN A 105 -11.57 -12.70 4.54
C ASN A 105 -10.21 -12.73 3.84
N LEU A 106 -9.33 -11.78 4.16
CA LEU A 106 -7.98 -11.73 3.58
C LEU A 106 -7.15 -12.98 3.91
N LEU A 107 -7.23 -13.49 5.15
CA LEU A 107 -6.56 -14.74 5.54
C LEU A 107 -7.18 -15.97 4.86
N GLU A 108 -8.51 -16.02 4.71
CA GLU A 108 -9.20 -17.11 4.01
C GLU A 108 -8.91 -17.12 2.50
N ILE A 109 -8.64 -15.96 1.91
CA ILE A 109 -8.16 -15.82 0.52
C ILE A 109 -6.74 -16.38 0.35
N GLY A 110 -5.92 -16.36 1.40
CA GLY A 110 -4.54 -16.85 1.38
C GLY A 110 -3.47 -15.78 1.62
N ALA A 111 -3.85 -14.50 1.71
CA ALA A 111 -2.90 -13.41 1.90
C ALA A 111 -2.20 -13.48 3.26
N ASP A 112 -0.89 -13.21 3.28
CA ASP A 112 -0.10 -13.07 4.50
C ASP A 112 -0.27 -11.68 5.10
N LEU A 113 -0.84 -11.61 6.32
CA LEU A 113 -1.04 -10.34 7.03
C LEU A 113 0.04 -10.11 8.09
N TYR A 114 0.67 -8.95 7.99
CA TYR A 114 1.65 -8.46 8.97
C TYR A 114 1.15 -7.16 9.61
N GLU A 115 1.32 -7.06 10.90
CA GLU A 115 1.00 -5.86 11.65
C GLU A 115 2.24 -5.27 12.32
N VAL A 116 2.40 -3.94 12.25
CA VAL A 116 3.51 -3.24 12.87
C VAL A 116 3.44 -3.38 14.38
N ARG A 117 4.51 -3.87 14.99
CA ARG A 117 4.66 -3.89 16.45
C ARG A 117 5.18 -2.55 16.94
N PHE A 118 4.37 -1.84 17.74
CA PHE A 118 4.76 -0.55 18.33
C PHE A 118 5.94 -0.69 19.33
N ASP A 119 6.10 -1.87 19.93
CA ASP A 119 7.11 -2.24 20.93
C ASP A 119 8.18 -3.19 20.38
N ALA A 120 8.45 -3.17 19.08
CA ALA A 120 9.44 -4.03 18.45
C ALA A 120 10.81 -3.88 19.14
N ARG A 121 11.52 -4.99 19.37
CA ARG A 121 12.82 -5.00 20.08
C ARG A 121 13.91 -4.25 19.32
N ASP A 122 13.79 -4.21 18.01
CA ASP A 122 14.71 -3.56 17.08
C ASP A 122 14.25 -2.15 16.66
N ARG A 123 13.27 -1.58 17.39
CA ARG A 123 12.71 -0.25 17.09
C ARG A 123 13.77 0.84 16.99
N ASP A 124 14.85 0.72 17.75
CA ASP A 124 15.96 1.69 17.74
C ASP A 124 16.69 1.77 16.40
N LEU A 125 16.49 0.78 15.51
CA LEU A 125 16.99 0.82 14.14
C LEU A 125 16.16 1.76 13.24
N TYR A 126 14.94 2.11 13.65
CA TYR A 126 13.96 2.86 12.85
C TYR A 126 13.55 4.19 13.46
N ILE A 127 13.83 4.39 14.74
CA ILE A 127 13.45 5.59 15.50
C ILE A 127 14.70 6.25 16.06
N GLU A 128 14.96 7.48 15.62
CA GLU A 128 16.07 8.30 16.07
C GLU A 128 15.59 9.48 16.93
N ALA A 129 16.52 10.05 17.71
CA ALA A 129 16.25 11.27 18.48
C ALA A 129 15.73 12.40 17.56
N PRO A 130 14.78 13.20 18.02
CA PRO A 130 14.19 13.29 19.38
C PRO A 130 12.87 12.50 19.53
N VAL A 131 12.62 11.47 18.75
CA VAL A 131 11.33 10.74 18.72
C VAL A 131 11.42 9.32 19.25
N GLU A 132 12.50 8.95 19.89
CA GLU A 132 12.76 7.63 20.46
C GLU A 132 11.69 7.14 21.45
N ASP A 133 11.03 8.07 22.14
CA ASP A 133 9.93 7.78 23.08
C ASP A 133 8.56 7.63 22.38
N LYS A 134 8.48 7.88 21.08
CA LYS A 134 7.21 7.79 20.34
C LYS A 134 6.92 6.35 19.93
N SER A 135 5.64 6.02 19.86
CA SER A 135 5.21 4.74 19.33
C SER A 135 5.56 4.63 17.85
N LEU A 136 6.08 3.46 17.45
CA LEU A 136 6.30 3.16 16.04
C LEU A 136 4.95 3.06 15.33
N CYS A 137 4.76 3.86 14.29
CA CYS A 137 3.55 3.94 13.50
C CYS A 137 3.90 3.97 12.01
N LEU A 138 3.23 3.12 11.24
CA LEU A 138 3.36 3.12 9.78
C LEU A 138 2.55 4.26 9.18
N HIS A 139 3.16 5.02 8.25
CA HIS A 139 2.44 6.00 7.43
C HIS A 139 2.71 5.83 5.93
N ALA A 140 3.46 4.82 5.54
CA ALA A 140 3.74 4.52 4.14
C ALA A 140 2.49 4.06 3.38
N LYS A 141 2.44 4.37 2.09
CA LYS A 141 1.54 3.83 1.08
C LYS A 141 2.43 3.45 -0.10
N VAL A 142 2.94 2.23 -0.03
CA VAL A 142 3.88 1.68 -1.00
C VAL A 142 3.40 0.30 -1.38
N LEU A 143 3.24 0.06 -2.67
CA LEU A 143 2.88 -1.24 -3.18
C LEU A 143 3.97 -1.70 -4.14
N LEU A 144 4.41 -2.92 -3.98
CA LEU A 144 5.42 -3.56 -4.83
C LEU A 144 4.73 -4.70 -5.60
N PHE A 145 5.02 -4.79 -6.88
CA PHE A 145 4.45 -5.80 -7.76
C PHE A 145 5.60 -6.50 -8.48
N ASP A 146 5.76 -7.78 -8.19
CA ASP A 146 6.94 -8.53 -8.57
C ASP A 146 8.21 -7.80 -8.07
N ASP A 147 9.32 -7.91 -8.74
CA ASP A 147 10.59 -7.24 -8.39
C ASP A 147 10.88 -5.97 -9.22
N ASN A 148 9.92 -5.49 -10.01
CA ASN A 148 10.18 -4.51 -11.07
C ASN A 148 9.20 -3.34 -11.14
N ARG A 149 8.11 -3.33 -10.36
CA ARG A 149 7.13 -2.23 -10.35
C ARG A 149 6.84 -1.80 -8.91
N VAL A 150 6.80 -0.49 -8.70
CA VAL A 150 6.47 0.10 -7.41
C VAL A 150 5.45 1.23 -7.59
N PHE A 151 4.43 1.23 -6.75
CA PHE A 151 3.55 2.37 -6.56
C PHE A 151 3.90 3.05 -5.24
N ILE A 152 4.05 4.37 -5.27
CA ILE A 152 4.26 5.21 -4.09
C ILE A 152 3.25 6.36 -4.18
N GLY A 153 2.43 6.53 -3.15
CA GLY A 153 1.38 7.53 -3.20
C GLY A 153 0.93 8.07 -1.85
N SER A 154 -0.10 8.89 -1.88
CA SER A 154 -0.78 9.42 -0.69
C SER A 154 -2.06 8.63 -0.35
N ALA A 155 -2.63 7.90 -1.30
CA ALA A 155 -3.84 7.12 -1.11
C ALA A 155 -3.58 5.88 -0.25
N ASN A 156 -4.33 5.73 0.85
CA ASN A 156 -4.39 4.47 1.60
C ASN A 156 -5.26 3.46 0.85
N LEU A 157 -5.11 2.19 1.21
CA LEU A 157 -6.05 1.14 0.76
C LEU A 157 -7.36 1.23 1.56
N ASP A 158 -8.10 2.32 1.37
CA ASP A 158 -9.39 2.57 2.02
C ASP A 158 -10.35 3.32 1.08
N PRO A 159 -11.70 3.16 1.23
CA PRO A 159 -12.68 3.72 0.29
C PRO A 159 -12.76 5.25 0.24
N ARG A 160 -12.07 5.96 1.14
CA ARG A 160 -12.03 7.44 1.14
C ARG A 160 -10.79 7.97 0.40
N SER A 161 -9.85 7.09 0.18
CA SER A 161 -8.57 7.42 -0.49
C SER A 161 -8.53 6.92 -1.93
N MET A 162 -9.54 6.11 -2.31
CA MET A 162 -9.63 5.47 -3.62
C MET A 162 -10.95 5.72 -4.30
#